data_96f29febfba1033569752ca98d6afefc
#
_entry.id   96f29febfba1033569752ca98d6afefc
#
_cell.length_a   1.000
_cell.length_b   1.000
_cell.length_c   1.000
_cell.angle_alpha   90.00
_cell.angle_beta   90.00
_cell.angle_gamma   90.00
#
_symmetry.space_group_name_H-M   'P 1'
#
loop_
_entity.id
_entity.type
_entity.pdbx_description
1 polymer ?
#
loop_
_entity_poly.entity_id
_entity_poly.type
_entity_poly.pdbx_seq_one_letter_code
_entity_poly.pdbx_strand_id
1 'polypeptide(L)'
;MRVVNLTQTNPQAHHAGVRDAESQQHTIMMSIVLHLLPGVAMLLFAMLASPLVQRWQFPDTFTGSLGILVVLLPLELGLLVYLGYKRNHSLSLTGIVSYREPATFWHYTILVPLLIVWYRITMSAWTSILPALGAAGAWLPAALLNPLGSGTGGTYSDSVLLTTAIFRIVCTGIIAPVVEELYFRGYLLPRIERFGHWAVVLNVVLFSFYHLWTPLLNPGRVLAWLPIVYFVWRKRNIRLGIIVHLLLNLIGVIGPLMAVFGRA
;
A
#
# COMPACT_ATOMS: atom_id res chain seq x y z
N MET A 1 21.11 -33.77 -34.87
CA MET A 1 20.93 -33.24 -33.51
C MET A 1 21.28 -31.74 -33.58
N ARG A 2 20.26 -30.85 -33.69
CA ARG A 2 20.48 -29.40 -33.71
C ARG A 2 20.40 -28.86 -32.30
N VAL A 3 21.50 -28.33 -31.79
CA VAL A 3 21.56 -27.63 -30.51
C VAL A 3 20.90 -26.27 -30.69
N VAL A 4 19.75 -26.07 -30.07
CA VAL A 4 19.07 -24.76 -30.04
C VAL A 4 19.76 -23.90 -28.99
N ASN A 5 20.45 -22.86 -29.45
CA ASN A 5 21.15 -21.89 -28.60
C ASN A 5 20.10 -20.94 -28.00
N LEU A 6 19.73 -21.11 -26.72
CA LEU A 6 18.70 -20.36 -25.98
C LEU A 6 19.23 -19.14 -25.20
N THR A 7 20.25 -18.44 -25.70
CA THR A 7 20.80 -17.25 -25.02
C THR A 7 21.11 -16.09 -25.97
N GLN A 8 20.13 -15.69 -26.77
CA GLN A 8 20.18 -14.35 -27.36
C GLN A 8 19.00 -13.53 -26.78
N THR A 9 19.24 -12.88 -25.65
CA THR A 9 18.41 -11.76 -25.20
C THR A 9 18.58 -10.65 -26.25
N ASN A 10 17.51 -10.37 -26.98
CA ASN A 10 17.51 -9.36 -28.05
C ASN A 10 17.76 -7.96 -27.42
N PRO A 11 18.92 -7.31 -27.67
CA PRO A 11 19.23 -5.99 -27.12
C PRO A 11 18.23 -4.92 -27.55
N GLN A 12 17.57 -5.09 -28.71
CA GLN A 12 16.57 -4.16 -29.21
C GLN A 12 15.27 -4.18 -28.41
N ALA A 13 14.88 -5.33 -27.82
CA ALA A 13 13.70 -5.41 -26.95
C ALA A 13 13.94 -4.69 -25.61
N HIS A 14 15.16 -4.71 -25.10
CA HIS A 14 15.55 -3.97 -23.89
C HIS A 14 15.51 -2.46 -24.12
N HIS A 15 16.03 -1.98 -25.27
CA HIS A 15 16.00 -0.56 -25.63
C HIS A 15 14.61 -0.04 -25.97
N ALA A 16 13.72 -0.85 -26.53
CA ALA A 16 12.33 -0.47 -26.76
C ALA A 16 11.56 -0.29 -25.45
N GLY A 17 11.74 -1.19 -24.49
CA GLY A 17 11.11 -1.08 -23.16
C GLY A 17 11.58 0.15 -22.36
N VAL A 18 12.84 0.55 -22.47
CA VAL A 18 13.39 1.75 -21.83
C VAL A 18 12.84 3.02 -22.47
N ARG A 19 12.76 3.10 -23.80
CA ARG A 19 12.18 4.25 -24.53
C ARG A 19 10.69 4.44 -24.25
N ASP A 20 9.93 3.35 -24.12
CA ASP A 20 8.51 3.39 -23.77
C ASP A 20 8.30 3.89 -22.33
N ALA A 21 9.20 3.58 -21.40
CA ALA A 21 9.13 4.08 -20.03
C ALA A 21 9.50 5.58 -19.95
N GLU A 22 10.46 6.06 -20.73
CA GLU A 22 10.82 7.48 -20.82
C GLU A 22 9.68 8.33 -21.41
N SER A 23 8.94 7.79 -22.38
CA SER A 23 7.80 8.51 -23.02
C SER A 23 6.57 8.67 -22.12
N GLN A 24 6.50 8.01 -20.96
CA GLN A 24 5.36 7.98 -20.04
C GLN A 24 5.63 8.62 -18.67
N GLN A 25 6.63 9.49 -18.56
CA GLN A 25 6.93 10.17 -17.30
C GLN A 25 5.84 11.16 -16.91
N HIS A 26 5.41 11.09 -15.65
CA HIS A 26 4.41 11.99 -15.08
C HIS A 26 5.04 13.34 -14.70
N THR A 27 4.26 14.43 -14.84
CA THR A 27 4.60 15.69 -14.16
C THR A 27 4.49 15.50 -12.65
N ILE A 28 5.14 16.37 -11.87
CA ILE A 28 5.04 16.35 -10.40
C ILE A 28 3.57 16.48 -9.98
N MET A 29 2.83 17.43 -10.59
CA MET A 29 1.41 17.63 -10.27
C MET A 29 0.57 16.39 -10.56
N MET A 30 0.75 15.76 -11.72
CA MET A 30 0.06 14.52 -12.06
C MET A 30 0.38 13.40 -11.06
N SER A 31 1.65 13.30 -10.64
CA SER A 31 2.06 12.32 -9.64
C SER A 31 1.40 12.56 -8.29
N ILE A 32 1.36 13.83 -7.82
CA ILE A 32 0.69 14.21 -6.57
C ILE A 32 -0.79 13.81 -6.63
N VAL A 33 -1.49 14.19 -7.71
CA VAL A 33 -2.92 13.90 -7.86
C VAL A 33 -3.16 12.39 -7.85
N LEU A 34 -2.41 11.62 -8.64
CA LEU A 34 -2.60 10.16 -8.72
C LEU A 34 -2.25 9.46 -7.40
N HIS A 35 -1.28 9.95 -6.62
CA HIS A 35 -0.98 9.37 -5.31
C HIS A 35 -2.05 9.67 -4.27
N LEU A 36 -2.59 10.91 -4.24
CA LEU A 36 -3.47 11.35 -3.16
C LEU A 36 -4.95 11.12 -3.44
N LEU A 37 -5.36 11.06 -4.72
CA LEU A 37 -6.77 10.91 -5.09
C LEU A 37 -7.44 9.67 -4.46
N PRO A 38 -6.85 8.45 -4.49
CA PRO A 38 -7.47 7.31 -3.85
C PRO A 38 -7.63 7.50 -2.33
N GLY A 39 -6.65 8.15 -1.68
CA GLY A 39 -6.71 8.48 -0.25
C GLY A 39 -7.82 9.45 0.10
N VAL A 40 -8.01 10.51 -0.71
CA VAL A 40 -9.13 11.46 -0.55
C VAL A 40 -10.47 10.74 -0.73
N ALA A 41 -10.59 9.92 -1.78
CA ALA A 41 -11.82 9.17 -2.03
C ALA A 41 -12.11 8.17 -0.88
N MET A 42 -11.07 7.52 -0.34
CA MET A 42 -11.20 6.61 0.80
C MET A 42 -11.67 7.35 2.06
N LEU A 43 -11.11 8.53 2.35
CA LEU A 43 -11.53 9.35 3.50
C LEU A 43 -12.99 9.79 3.36
N LEU A 44 -13.39 10.28 2.18
CA LEU A 44 -14.77 10.69 1.91
C LEU A 44 -15.73 9.50 2.05
N PHE A 45 -15.39 8.34 1.47
CA PHE A 45 -16.17 7.12 1.64
C PHE A 45 -16.34 6.76 3.12
N ALA A 46 -15.26 6.80 3.88
CA ALA A 46 -15.29 6.47 5.29
C ALA A 46 -16.19 7.42 6.08
N MET A 47 -16.11 8.74 5.85
CA MET A 47 -16.97 9.73 6.50
C MET A 47 -18.46 9.50 6.19
N LEU A 48 -18.80 9.10 4.96
CA LEU A 48 -20.17 8.86 4.54
C LEU A 48 -20.70 7.50 4.99
N ALA A 49 -19.86 6.46 4.97
CA ALA A 49 -20.26 5.09 5.23
C ALA A 49 -20.22 4.71 6.73
N SER A 50 -19.35 5.33 7.55
CA SER A 50 -19.23 4.99 8.98
C SER A 50 -20.56 5.09 9.74
N PRO A 51 -21.40 6.14 9.59
CA PRO A 51 -22.67 6.20 10.28
C PRO A 51 -23.62 5.05 9.92
N LEU A 52 -23.56 4.59 8.65
CA LEU A 52 -24.39 3.46 8.19
C LEU A 52 -23.87 2.14 8.75
N VAL A 53 -22.55 1.93 8.72
CA VAL A 53 -21.89 0.74 9.28
C VAL A 53 -22.16 0.60 10.77
N GLN A 54 -22.12 1.71 11.52
CA GLN A 54 -22.47 1.75 12.94
C GLN A 54 -23.94 1.41 13.19
N ARG A 55 -24.87 1.87 12.34
CA ARG A 55 -26.30 1.46 12.41
C ARG A 55 -26.48 -0.05 12.19
N TRP A 56 -25.63 -0.68 11.39
CA TRP A 56 -25.59 -2.12 11.20
C TRP A 56 -24.89 -2.86 12.35
N GLN A 57 -24.51 -2.15 13.41
CA GLN A 57 -23.80 -2.70 14.58
C GLN A 57 -22.45 -3.33 14.21
N PHE A 58 -21.75 -2.80 13.19
CA PHE A 58 -20.38 -3.18 12.88
C PHE A 58 -19.37 -2.16 13.41
N PRO A 59 -18.14 -2.60 13.78
CA PRO A 59 -17.05 -1.71 14.16
C PRO A 59 -16.60 -0.80 13.01
N ASP A 60 -16.06 0.39 13.33
CA ASP A 60 -15.53 1.33 12.32
C ASP A 60 -14.44 0.70 11.43
N THR A 61 -13.67 -0.25 11.95
CA THR A 61 -12.68 -1.00 11.16
C THR A 61 -13.29 -1.79 10.01
N PHE A 62 -14.58 -2.12 10.05
CA PHE A 62 -15.31 -2.74 8.95
C PHE A 62 -15.51 -1.75 7.79
N THR A 63 -15.75 -0.46 8.10
CA THR A 63 -15.83 0.61 7.08
C THR A 63 -14.55 0.69 6.24
N GLY A 64 -13.38 0.60 6.90
CA GLY A 64 -12.10 0.58 6.19
C GLY A 64 -12.00 -0.60 5.21
N SER A 65 -12.41 -1.79 5.62
CA SER A 65 -12.40 -2.97 4.76
C SER A 65 -13.36 -2.84 3.57
N LEU A 66 -14.54 -2.28 3.77
CA LEU A 66 -15.48 -1.96 2.68
C LEU A 66 -14.89 -0.93 1.72
N GLY A 67 -14.23 0.11 2.24
CA GLY A 67 -13.58 1.13 1.43
C GLY A 67 -12.50 0.57 0.51
N ILE A 68 -11.76 -0.45 0.94
CA ILE A 68 -10.80 -1.13 0.08
C ILE A 68 -11.50 -1.74 -1.14
N LEU A 69 -12.63 -2.40 -0.96
CA LEU A 69 -13.38 -3.03 -2.06
C LEU A 69 -14.08 -2.03 -2.97
N VAL A 70 -14.67 -0.98 -2.38
CA VAL A 70 -15.55 -0.06 -3.11
C VAL A 70 -14.77 1.12 -3.68
N VAL A 71 -13.65 1.50 -3.11
CA VAL A 71 -12.87 2.69 -3.49
C VAL A 71 -11.50 2.31 -4.02
N LEU A 72 -10.65 1.67 -3.19
CA LEU A 72 -9.25 1.44 -3.58
C LEU A 72 -9.15 0.46 -4.74
N LEU A 73 -9.85 -0.66 -4.67
CA LEU A 73 -9.81 -1.67 -5.72
C LEU A 73 -10.24 -1.10 -7.10
N PRO A 74 -11.36 -0.35 -7.25
CA PRO A 74 -11.71 0.30 -8.51
C PRO A 74 -10.73 1.39 -8.94
N LEU A 75 -10.30 2.27 -8.04
CA LEU A 75 -9.46 3.41 -8.40
C LEU A 75 -8.02 2.99 -8.73
N GLU A 76 -7.46 2.04 -8.00
CA GLU A 76 -6.07 1.62 -8.19
C GLU A 76 -5.97 0.46 -9.17
N LEU A 77 -6.55 -0.71 -8.85
CA LEU A 77 -6.49 -1.86 -9.74
C LEU A 77 -7.35 -1.67 -10.99
N GLY A 78 -8.54 -1.06 -10.85
CA GLY A 78 -9.42 -0.76 -11.99
C GLY A 78 -8.74 0.14 -13.01
N LEU A 79 -8.02 1.19 -12.56
CA LEU A 79 -7.20 2.02 -13.46
C LEU A 79 -6.11 1.21 -14.16
N LEU A 80 -5.37 0.36 -13.42
CA LEU A 80 -4.31 -0.48 -14.03
C LEU A 80 -4.87 -1.43 -15.06
N VAL A 81 -6.00 -2.08 -14.77
CA VAL A 81 -6.68 -3.00 -15.69
C VAL A 81 -7.21 -2.26 -16.92
N TYR A 82 -7.80 -1.07 -16.73
CA TYR A 82 -8.24 -0.22 -17.85
C TYR A 82 -7.08 0.16 -18.77
N LEU A 83 -5.96 0.62 -18.21
CA LEU A 83 -4.76 0.97 -18.98
C LEU A 83 -4.16 -0.27 -19.68
N GLY A 84 -4.14 -1.41 -18.98
CA GLY A 84 -3.71 -2.70 -19.53
C GLY A 84 -4.59 -3.12 -20.71
N TYR A 85 -5.90 -3.02 -20.57
CA TYR A 85 -6.84 -3.33 -21.65
C TYR A 85 -6.68 -2.38 -22.84
N LYS A 86 -6.57 -1.07 -22.57
CA LYS A 86 -6.35 -0.07 -23.64
C LYS A 86 -5.06 -0.33 -24.42
N ARG A 87 -3.99 -0.79 -23.75
CA ARG A 87 -2.69 -1.04 -24.38
C ARG A 87 -2.60 -2.41 -25.06
N ASN A 88 -3.10 -3.46 -24.39
CA ASN A 88 -2.83 -4.85 -24.75
C ASN A 88 -4.05 -5.56 -25.34
N HIS A 89 -5.22 -4.91 -25.37
CA HIS A 89 -6.53 -5.53 -25.70
C HIS A 89 -6.82 -6.79 -24.87
N SER A 90 -6.28 -6.82 -23.64
CA SER A 90 -6.44 -7.93 -22.68
C SER A 90 -6.29 -7.38 -21.25
N LEU A 91 -6.62 -8.18 -20.23
CA LEU A 91 -6.44 -7.82 -18.81
C LEU A 91 -4.96 -7.87 -18.35
N SER A 92 -4.02 -8.05 -19.28
CA SER A 92 -2.60 -8.11 -18.99
C SER A 92 -2.07 -6.73 -18.53
N LEU A 93 -1.35 -6.71 -17.42
CA LEU A 93 -0.66 -5.52 -16.91
C LEU A 93 0.76 -5.37 -17.48
N THR A 94 1.10 -6.10 -18.54
CA THR A 94 2.39 -6.00 -19.22
C THR A 94 2.56 -4.61 -19.82
N GLY A 95 3.70 -3.95 -19.53
CA GLY A 95 3.98 -2.59 -19.98
C GLY A 95 3.25 -1.50 -19.19
N ILE A 96 2.36 -1.85 -18.25
CA ILE A 96 1.71 -0.93 -17.31
C ILE A 96 2.41 -0.98 -15.95
N VAL A 97 2.56 -2.19 -15.39
CA VAL A 97 3.28 -2.44 -14.14
C VAL A 97 4.71 -2.85 -14.46
N SER A 98 5.66 -2.11 -13.93
CA SER A 98 7.11 -2.30 -14.07
C SER A 98 7.71 -3.05 -12.87
N TYR A 99 9.06 -3.13 -12.81
CA TYR A 99 9.82 -3.71 -11.70
C TYR A 99 9.54 -5.19 -11.49
N ARG A 100 9.62 -5.96 -12.58
CA ARG A 100 9.40 -7.42 -12.59
C ARG A 100 10.70 -8.22 -12.70
N GLU A 101 11.85 -7.59 -12.44
CA GLU A 101 13.15 -8.25 -12.49
C GLU A 101 13.21 -9.40 -11.49
N PRO A 102 13.82 -10.54 -11.85
CA PRO A 102 14.00 -11.64 -10.93
C PRO A 102 14.93 -11.25 -9.79
N ALA A 103 14.60 -11.66 -8.58
CA ALA A 103 15.49 -11.56 -7.43
C ALA A 103 15.90 -12.98 -6.97
N THR A 104 17.13 -13.10 -6.48
CA THR A 104 17.60 -14.37 -5.94
C THR A 104 16.89 -14.72 -4.64
N PHE A 105 16.84 -15.99 -4.30
CA PHE A 105 16.25 -16.47 -3.04
C PHE A 105 16.77 -15.70 -1.81
N TRP A 106 18.08 -15.43 -1.76
CA TRP A 106 18.71 -14.70 -0.65
C TRP A 106 18.19 -13.28 -0.46
N HIS A 107 17.74 -12.60 -1.51
CA HIS A 107 17.10 -11.29 -1.35
C HIS A 107 15.79 -11.40 -0.55
N TYR A 108 15.03 -12.46 -0.73
CA TYR A 108 13.80 -12.65 0.03
C TYR A 108 14.08 -13.11 1.46
N THR A 109 14.98 -14.08 1.65
CA THR A 109 15.26 -14.66 2.98
C THR A 109 16.00 -13.72 3.93
N ILE A 110 16.76 -12.76 3.41
CA ILE A 110 17.52 -11.80 4.22
C ILE A 110 16.81 -10.43 4.26
N LEU A 111 16.49 -9.85 3.10
CA LEU A 111 15.95 -8.49 3.08
C LEU A 111 14.54 -8.41 3.65
N VAL A 112 13.68 -9.40 3.40
CA VAL A 112 12.30 -9.36 3.91
C VAL A 112 12.25 -9.29 5.44
N PRO A 113 12.91 -10.20 6.19
CA PRO A 113 12.94 -10.11 7.65
C PRO A 113 13.57 -8.80 8.16
N LEU A 114 14.68 -8.37 7.56
CA LEU A 114 15.35 -7.13 7.96
C LEU A 114 14.44 -5.90 7.76
N LEU A 115 13.73 -5.82 6.63
CA LEU A 115 12.81 -4.72 6.34
C LEU A 115 11.58 -4.74 7.25
N ILE A 116 11.08 -5.93 7.60
CA ILE A 116 9.99 -6.07 8.58
C ILE A 116 10.46 -5.59 9.96
N VAL A 117 11.63 -6.03 10.42
CA VAL A 117 12.21 -5.61 11.71
C VAL A 117 12.43 -4.09 11.72
N TRP A 118 13.02 -3.53 10.66
CA TRP A 118 13.18 -2.08 10.51
C TRP A 118 11.85 -1.35 10.64
N TYR A 119 10.85 -1.77 9.87
CA TYR A 119 9.53 -1.16 9.89
C TYR A 119 8.92 -1.20 11.29
N ARG A 120 8.98 -2.36 11.96
CA ARG A 120 8.42 -2.55 13.30
C ARG A 120 9.11 -1.69 14.35
N ILE A 121 10.44 -1.63 14.34
CA ILE A 121 11.21 -0.77 15.25
C ILE A 121 10.86 0.70 15.02
N THR A 122 10.90 1.15 13.76
CA THR A 122 10.64 2.55 13.41
C THR A 122 9.23 2.97 13.79
N MET A 123 8.21 2.17 13.46
CA MET A 123 6.83 2.48 13.83
C MET A 123 6.59 2.39 15.32
N SER A 124 7.21 1.45 16.03
CA SER A 124 7.13 1.36 17.50
C SER A 124 7.74 2.61 18.16
N ALA A 125 8.94 3.02 17.73
CA ALA A 125 9.59 4.23 18.22
C ALA A 125 8.75 5.48 17.91
N TRP A 126 8.15 5.57 16.71
CA TRP A 126 7.28 6.68 16.35
C TRP A 126 6.01 6.71 17.21
N THR A 127 5.34 5.57 17.38
CA THR A 127 4.11 5.51 18.17
C THR A 127 4.32 5.76 19.65
N SER A 128 5.52 5.51 20.20
CA SER A 128 5.84 5.83 21.60
C SER A 128 5.86 7.33 21.91
N ILE A 129 6.08 8.18 20.92
CA ILE A 129 6.07 9.64 21.07
C ILE A 129 4.71 10.29 20.74
N LEU A 130 3.76 9.53 20.15
CA LEU A 130 2.44 10.07 19.77
C LEU A 130 1.65 10.68 20.93
N PRO A 131 1.66 10.13 22.17
CA PRO A 131 0.95 10.76 23.27
C PRO A 131 1.42 12.17 23.55
N ALA A 132 2.74 12.42 23.49
CA ALA A 132 3.31 13.76 23.64
C ALA A 132 2.94 14.69 22.49
N LEU A 133 2.95 14.17 21.24
CA LEU A 133 2.53 14.93 20.08
C LEU A 133 1.02 15.22 20.11
N GLY A 134 0.20 14.29 20.57
CA GLY A 134 -1.24 14.47 20.74
C GLY A 134 -1.56 15.55 21.78
N ALA A 135 -0.81 15.60 22.88
CA ALA A 135 -0.95 16.66 23.89
C ALA A 135 -0.56 18.03 23.30
N ALA A 136 0.51 18.12 22.53
CA ALA A 136 0.92 19.34 21.82
C ALA A 136 -0.06 19.75 20.72
N GLY A 137 -0.77 18.79 20.12
CA GLY A 137 -1.77 19.00 19.06
C GLY A 137 -3.22 19.01 19.55
N ALA A 138 -3.48 19.15 20.84
CA ALA A 138 -4.83 19.10 21.43
C ALA A 138 -5.79 20.17 20.89
N TRP A 139 -5.27 21.19 20.21
CA TRP A 139 -6.06 22.19 19.49
C TRP A 139 -6.64 21.70 18.16
N LEU A 140 -6.17 20.54 17.63
CA LEU A 140 -6.72 19.95 16.41
C LEU A 140 -8.00 19.15 16.73
N PRO A 141 -9.06 19.27 15.89
CA PRO A 141 -10.24 18.44 16.04
C PRO A 141 -9.88 16.95 16.02
N ALA A 142 -10.45 16.17 16.95
CA ALA A 142 -10.22 14.73 17.04
C ALA A 142 -10.51 13.99 15.72
N ALA A 143 -11.52 14.46 14.96
CA ALA A 143 -11.85 13.93 13.65
C ALA A 143 -10.73 14.07 12.61
N LEU A 144 -9.83 15.07 12.74
CA LEU A 144 -8.65 15.20 11.87
C LEU A 144 -7.50 14.31 12.31
N LEU A 145 -7.44 13.99 13.61
CA LEU A 145 -6.39 13.14 14.17
C LEU A 145 -6.66 11.64 13.94
N ASN A 146 -7.92 11.25 13.93
CA ASN A 146 -8.36 9.88 13.70
C ASN A 146 -9.75 9.84 13.02
N PRO A 147 -9.82 10.18 11.72
CA PRO A 147 -11.09 10.33 11.00
C PRO A 147 -11.93 9.04 10.92
N LEU A 148 -11.30 7.87 11.05
CA LEU A 148 -12.00 6.56 11.01
C LEU A 148 -12.29 5.97 12.40
N GLY A 149 -11.99 6.71 13.46
CA GLY A 149 -12.08 6.18 14.81
C GLY A 149 -11.02 5.11 15.12
N SER A 150 -10.76 4.85 16.38
CA SER A 150 -9.83 3.80 16.81
C SER A 150 -10.52 2.47 17.12
N GLY A 151 -11.73 2.32 16.70
CA GLY A 151 -12.72 1.68 17.31
C GLY A 151 -13.22 0.28 17.25
N THR A 152 -12.81 -0.55 18.12
CA THR A 152 -13.58 -1.68 18.65
C THR A 152 -14.28 -1.31 19.97
N GLY A 153 -14.57 -0.02 20.17
CA GLY A 153 -15.07 0.53 21.44
C GLY A 153 -16.54 0.19 21.79
N GLY A 154 -17.19 -0.69 21.04
CA GLY A 154 -18.54 -1.17 21.30
C GLY A 154 -18.58 -2.63 21.73
N THR A 155 -19.68 -3.06 22.35
CA THR A 155 -19.97 -4.47 22.57
C THR A 155 -20.62 -5.03 21.30
N TYR A 156 -19.92 -5.93 20.63
CA TYR A 156 -20.37 -6.55 19.38
C TYR A 156 -20.57 -8.05 19.60
N SER A 157 -21.50 -8.64 18.85
CA SER A 157 -21.68 -10.10 18.88
C SER A 157 -20.46 -10.81 18.24
N ASP A 158 -20.22 -12.06 18.64
CA ASP A 158 -19.11 -12.87 18.13
C ASP A 158 -19.17 -13.02 16.60
N SER A 159 -20.37 -13.14 16.04
CA SER A 159 -20.58 -13.22 14.59
C SER A 159 -20.16 -11.94 13.86
N VAL A 160 -20.43 -10.77 14.42
CA VAL A 160 -20.01 -9.47 13.89
C VAL A 160 -18.50 -9.31 13.98
N LEU A 161 -17.91 -9.70 15.12
CA LEU A 161 -16.46 -9.67 15.30
C LEU A 161 -15.76 -10.62 14.34
N LEU A 162 -16.27 -11.85 14.17
CA LEU A 162 -15.72 -12.82 13.23
C LEU A 162 -15.83 -12.34 11.78
N THR A 163 -16.97 -11.81 11.37
CA THR A 163 -17.18 -11.24 10.05
C THR A 163 -16.22 -10.10 9.79
N THR A 164 -16.09 -9.17 10.75
CA THR A 164 -15.14 -8.05 10.66
C THR A 164 -13.70 -8.54 10.55
N ALA A 165 -13.34 -9.56 11.33
CA ALA A 165 -12.02 -10.18 11.31
C ALA A 165 -11.67 -10.77 9.93
N ILE A 166 -12.60 -11.55 9.35
CA ILE A 166 -12.42 -12.14 8.00
C ILE A 166 -12.25 -11.03 6.95
N PHE A 167 -13.13 -10.02 6.97
CA PHE A 167 -13.02 -8.89 6.04
C PHE A 167 -11.69 -8.14 6.18
N ARG A 168 -11.24 -7.91 7.41
CA ARG A 168 -9.93 -7.27 7.65
C ARG A 168 -8.77 -8.10 7.15
N ILE A 169 -8.76 -9.41 7.39
CA ILE A 169 -7.69 -10.30 6.88
C ILE A 169 -7.67 -10.26 5.36
N VAL A 170 -8.81 -10.42 4.71
CA VAL A 170 -8.90 -10.48 3.25
C VAL A 170 -8.62 -9.11 2.64
N CYS A 171 -9.33 -8.07 3.06
CA CYS A 171 -9.23 -6.75 2.42
C CYS A 171 -7.96 -6.00 2.85
N THR A 172 -7.74 -5.82 4.16
CA THR A 172 -6.62 -5.04 4.69
C THR A 172 -5.31 -5.85 4.71
N GLY A 173 -5.40 -7.14 5.02
CA GLY A 173 -4.23 -8.02 5.13
C GLY A 173 -3.68 -8.48 3.78
N ILE A 174 -4.54 -8.68 2.77
CA ILE A 174 -4.14 -9.31 1.50
C ILE A 174 -4.39 -8.41 0.30
N ILE A 175 -5.63 -7.96 0.06
CA ILE A 175 -6.00 -7.23 -1.16
C ILE A 175 -5.30 -5.88 -1.22
N ALA A 176 -5.42 -5.05 -0.18
CA ALA A 176 -4.86 -3.71 -0.18
C ALA A 176 -3.33 -3.72 -0.41
N PRO A 177 -2.50 -4.50 0.33
CA PRO A 177 -1.06 -4.52 0.09
C PRO A 177 -0.68 -4.87 -1.35
N VAL A 178 -1.35 -5.85 -1.94
CA VAL A 178 -1.06 -6.27 -3.32
C VAL A 178 -1.42 -5.16 -4.31
N VAL A 179 -2.60 -4.59 -4.19
CA VAL A 179 -3.10 -3.54 -5.08
C VAL A 179 -2.27 -2.27 -4.94
N GLU A 180 -1.98 -1.85 -3.71
CA GLU A 180 -1.15 -0.66 -3.44
C GLU A 180 0.27 -0.81 -3.97
N GLU A 181 0.91 -1.98 -3.83
CA GLU A 181 2.25 -2.18 -4.41
C GLU A 181 2.21 -2.15 -5.95
N LEU A 182 1.21 -2.79 -6.57
CA LEU A 182 1.05 -2.72 -8.03
C LEU A 182 0.86 -1.28 -8.50
N TYR A 183 0.07 -0.49 -7.78
CA TYR A 183 -0.23 0.89 -8.12
C TYR A 183 0.93 1.85 -7.81
N PHE A 184 1.36 1.92 -6.55
CA PHE A 184 2.37 2.91 -6.13
C PHE A 184 3.77 2.56 -6.60
N ARG A 185 4.20 1.29 -6.54
CA ARG A 185 5.57 0.87 -6.88
C ARG A 185 5.67 0.33 -8.30
N GLY A 186 4.63 -0.38 -8.75
CA GLY A 186 4.62 -0.93 -10.10
C GLY A 186 4.26 0.07 -11.19
N TYR A 187 3.36 1.02 -10.88
CA TYR A 187 2.85 1.98 -11.86
C TYR A 187 3.38 3.40 -11.64
N LEU A 188 3.22 3.99 -10.44
CA LEU A 188 3.55 5.41 -10.22
C LEU A 188 5.05 5.66 -10.07
N LEU A 189 5.78 4.86 -9.28
CA LEU A 189 7.21 5.06 -9.03
C LEU A 189 8.06 5.06 -10.31
N PRO A 190 7.89 4.13 -11.26
CA PRO A 190 8.64 4.17 -12.53
C PRO A 190 8.37 5.43 -13.36
N ARG A 191 7.18 6.03 -13.23
CA ARG A 191 6.79 7.23 -14.00
C ARG A 191 7.35 8.54 -13.46
N ILE A 192 8.07 8.50 -12.35
CA ILE A 192 8.83 9.61 -11.79
C ILE A 192 10.33 9.27 -11.66
N GLU A 193 10.78 8.18 -12.27
CA GLU A 193 12.14 7.65 -12.15
C GLU A 193 13.22 8.62 -12.64
N ARG A 194 12.86 9.60 -13.49
CA ARG A 194 13.76 10.68 -13.91
C ARG A 194 14.35 11.48 -12.74
N PHE A 195 13.76 11.45 -11.57
CA PHE A 195 14.26 12.10 -10.36
C PHE A 195 15.27 11.24 -9.58
N GLY A 196 15.64 10.05 -10.09
CA GLY A 196 16.60 9.16 -9.44
C GLY A 196 16.19 8.79 -8.01
N HIS A 197 17.07 8.94 -7.05
CA HIS A 197 16.77 8.64 -5.64
C HIS A 197 15.63 9.49 -5.06
N TRP A 198 15.43 10.72 -5.55
CA TRP A 198 14.32 11.58 -5.15
C TRP A 198 12.95 11.02 -5.58
N ALA A 199 12.90 10.18 -6.62
CA ALA A 199 11.67 9.46 -6.97
C ALA A 199 11.21 8.55 -5.83
N VAL A 200 12.15 7.86 -5.17
CA VAL A 200 11.86 7.01 -4.00
C VAL A 200 11.30 7.86 -2.85
N VAL A 201 11.98 8.97 -2.52
CA VAL A 201 11.55 9.87 -1.44
C VAL A 201 10.15 10.43 -1.74
N LEU A 202 9.94 10.94 -2.95
CA LEU A 202 8.65 11.50 -3.37
C LEU A 202 7.52 10.44 -3.30
N ASN A 203 7.77 9.24 -3.82
CA ASN A 203 6.79 8.16 -3.77
C ASN A 203 6.45 7.76 -2.33
N VAL A 204 7.46 7.64 -1.44
CA VAL A 204 7.23 7.29 -0.03
C VAL A 204 6.48 8.39 0.71
N VAL A 205 6.83 9.65 0.50
CA VAL A 205 6.14 10.78 1.11
C VAL A 205 4.68 10.80 0.67
N LEU A 206 4.43 10.77 -0.64
CA LEU A 206 3.06 10.81 -1.18
C LEU A 206 2.24 9.59 -0.77
N PHE A 207 2.82 8.41 -0.76
CA PHE A 207 2.18 7.19 -0.25
C PHE A 207 1.86 7.28 1.26
N SER A 208 2.72 7.90 2.04
CA SER A 208 2.43 8.08 3.46
C SER A 208 1.28 9.06 3.66
N PHE A 209 1.30 10.20 2.94
CA PHE A 209 0.23 11.19 2.99
C PHE A 209 -1.09 10.73 2.35
N TYR A 210 -1.06 9.77 1.44
CA TYR A 210 -2.26 9.08 0.93
C TYR A 210 -3.12 8.52 2.08
N HIS A 211 -2.53 8.08 3.20
CA HIS A 211 -3.24 7.58 4.36
C HIS A 211 -3.81 8.72 5.23
N LEU A 212 -4.71 9.50 4.65
CA LEU A 212 -5.34 10.68 5.29
C LEU A 212 -6.12 10.34 6.58
N TRP A 213 -6.49 9.07 6.74
CA TRP A 213 -7.21 8.58 7.93
C TRP A 213 -6.32 8.29 9.14
N THR A 214 -5.01 8.39 9.01
CA THR A 214 -4.04 8.23 10.10
C THR A 214 -2.91 9.25 10.00
N PRO A 215 -3.21 10.56 9.97
CA PRO A 215 -2.22 11.61 9.63
C PRO A 215 -1.04 11.66 10.59
N LEU A 216 -1.25 11.40 11.88
CA LEU A 216 -0.17 11.40 12.88
C LEU A 216 0.84 10.26 12.68
N LEU A 217 0.46 9.20 11.98
CA LEU A 217 1.38 8.11 11.65
C LEU A 217 2.25 8.41 10.43
N ASN A 218 1.91 9.41 9.63
CA ASN A 218 2.57 9.65 8.34
C ASN A 218 4.08 9.93 8.44
N PRO A 219 4.59 10.73 9.37
CA PRO A 219 6.05 10.93 9.48
C PRO A 219 6.79 9.62 9.82
N GLY A 220 6.28 8.84 10.76
CA GLY A 220 6.83 7.51 11.09
C GLY A 220 6.75 6.56 9.90
N ARG A 221 5.64 6.60 9.16
CA ARG A 221 5.44 5.79 7.96
C ARG A 221 6.44 6.15 6.86
N VAL A 222 6.74 7.43 6.65
CA VAL A 222 7.79 7.86 5.71
C VAL A 222 9.13 7.19 6.05
N LEU A 223 9.55 7.29 7.31
CA LEU A 223 10.83 6.70 7.76
C LEU A 223 10.82 5.17 7.65
N ALA A 224 9.71 4.53 7.99
CA ALA A 224 9.59 3.07 7.97
C ALA A 224 9.57 2.50 6.54
N TRP A 225 8.90 3.17 5.59
CA TRP A 225 8.77 2.71 4.20
C TRP A 225 9.99 3.04 3.33
N LEU A 226 10.79 4.04 3.69
CA LEU A 226 11.88 4.51 2.84
C LEU A 226 12.85 3.39 2.39
N PRO A 227 13.41 2.55 3.27
CA PRO A 227 14.29 1.47 2.84
C PRO A 227 13.54 0.39 2.03
N ILE A 228 12.28 0.11 2.34
CA ILE A 228 11.48 -0.89 1.61
C ILE A 228 11.35 -0.46 0.15
N VAL A 229 10.88 0.77 -0.10
CA VAL A 229 10.70 1.31 -1.46
C VAL A 229 12.04 1.50 -2.16
N TYR A 230 13.09 1.89 -1.43
CA TYR A 230 14.44 1.96 -1.98
C TYR A 230 14.91 0.60 -2.54
N PHE A 231 14.72 -0.49 -1.80
CA PHE A 231 15.11 -1.81 -2.28
C PHE A 231 14.22 -2.31 -3.42
N VAL A 232 12.91 -2.03 -3.42
CA VAL A 232 12.02 -2.31 -4.56
C VAL A 232 12.54 -1.61 -5.82
N TRP A 233 12.82 -0.31 -5.73
CA TRP A 233 13.36 0.50 -6.82
C TRP A 233 14.74 0.02 -7.26
N ARG A 234 15.67 -0.20 -6.33
CA ARG A 234 17.07 -0.59 -6.63
C ARG A 234 17.17 -1.99 -7.24
N LYS A 235 16.31 -2.91 -6.81
CA LYS A 235 16.24 -4.28 -7.34
C LYS A 235 15.28 -4.44 -8.51
N ARG A 236 14.55 -3.39 -8.86
CA ARG A 236 13.48 -3.44 -9.87
C ARG A 236 12.54 -4.63 -9.67
N ASN A 237 12.21 -4.90 -8.41
CA ASN A 237 11.45 -6.09 -8.01
C ASN A 237 10.30 -5.74 -7.08
N ILE A 238 9.09 -5.68 -7.67
CA ILE A 238 7.85 -5.37 -6.95
C ILE A 238 7.44 -6.50 -5.98
N ARG A 239 7.83 -7.76 -6.25
CA ARG A 239 7.48 -8.89 -5.39
C ARG A 239 8.06 -8.73 -3.99
N LEU A 240 9.25 -8.10 -3.87
CA LEU A 240 9.84 -7.77 -2.58
C LEU A 240 8.92 -6.85 -1.77
N GLY A 241 8.42 -5.78 -2.39
CA GLY A 241 7.47 -4.86 -1.76
C GLY A 241 6.17 -5.57 -1.36
N ILE A 242 5.57 -6.34 -2.29
CA ILE A 242 4.33 -7.10 -2.03
C ILE A 242 4.50 -8.03 -0.82
N ILE A 243 5.57 -8.80 -0.74
CA ILE A 243 5.79 -9.75 0.35
C ILE A 243 5.95 -9.02 1.68
N VAL A 244 6.81 -7.98 1.73
CA VAL A 244 7.02 -7.19 2.96
C VAL A 244 5.71 -6.54 3.40
N HIS A 245 4.99 -5.87 2.50
CA HIS A 245 3.75 -5.17 2.80
C HIS A 245 2.65 -6.12 3.28
N LEU A 246 2.47 -7.23 2.57
CA LEU A 246 1.49 -8.26 2.94
C LEU A 246 1.77 -8.81 4.34
N LEU A 247 3.03 -9.16 4.65
CA LEU A 247 3.40 -9.68 5.97
C LEU A 247 3.18 -8.62 7.07
N LEU A 248 3.55 -7.36 6.83
CA LEU A 248 3.34 -6.27 7.78
C LEU A 248 1.85 -6.06 8.08
N ASN A 249 1.00 -6.08 7.05
CA ASN A 249 -0.44 -5.91 7.23
C ASN A 249 -1.07 -7.13 7.91
N LEU A 250 -0.69 -8.35 7.55
CA LEU A 250 -1.18 -9.55 8.22
C LEU A 250 -0.80 -9.56 9.71
N ILE A 251 0.45 -9.22 10.06
CA ILE A 251 0.87 -9.08 11.46
C ILE A 251 0.02 -8.02 12.16
N GLY A 252 -0.24 -6.88 11.51
CA GLY A 252 -1.05 -5.79 12.06
C GLY A 252 -2.52 -6.14 12.24
N VAL A 253 -3.08 -7.04 11.43
CA VAL A 253 -4.48 -7.48 11.52
C VAL A 253 -4.64 -8.66 12.48
N ILE A 254 -3.79 -9.67 12.39
CA ILE A 254 -3.91 -10.92 13.16
C ILE A 254 -3.58 -10.71 14.64
N GLY A 255 -2.55 -9.91 14.96
CA GLY A 255 -2.14 -9.65 16.33
C GLY A 255 -3.28 -9.17 17.24
N PRO A 256 -4.01 -8.09 16.89
CA PRO A 256 -5.18 -7.63 17.63
C PRO A 256 -6.31 -8.66 17.70
N LEU A 257 -6.54 -9.47 16.65
CA LEU A 257 -7.57 -10.51 16.66
C LEU A 257 -7.25 -11.61 17.66
N MET A 258 -6.00 -12.06 17.71
CA MET A 258 -5.58 -13.04 18.72
C MET A 258 -5.74 -12.51 20.15
N ALA A 259 -5.54 -11.22 20.37
CA ALA A 259 -5.78 -10.60 21.69
C ALA A 259 -7.25 -10.54 22.08
N VAL A 260 -8.18 -10.47 21.11
CA VAL A 260 -9.63 -10.50 21.35
C VAL A 260 -10.11 -11.92 21.58
N PHE A 261 -9.81 -12.86 20.71
CA PHE A 261 -10.29 -14.25 20.78
C PHE A 261 -9.47 -15.15 21.72
N GLY A 262 -8.24 -14.79 22.06
CA GLY A 262 -7.39 -15.54 22.99
C GLY A 262 -7.71 -15.29 24.49
N ARG A 263 -8.73 -14.48 24.80
CA ARG A 263 -9.22 -14.23 26.16
C ARG A 263 -10.49 -15.00 26.50
N ALA A 264 -11.02 -15.74 25.54
CA ALA A 264 -12.13 -16.67 25.73
C ALA A 264 -11.61 -18.07 26.04
#